data_99bba2058f2fe8deca83734211ea582e
#
_entry.id   99bba2058f2fe8deca83734211ea582e
#
_cell.length_a   1.000
_cell.length_b   1.000
_cell.length_c   1.000
_cell.angle_alpha   90.00
_cell.angle_beta   90.00
_cell.angle_gamma   90.00
#
_symmetry.space_group_name_H-M   'P 1'
#
loop_
_entity.id
_entity.type
_entity.pdbx_description
1 polymer ?
#
loop_
_entity_poly.entity_id
_entity_poly.type
_entity_poly.pdbx_seq_one_letter_code
_entity_poly.pdbx_strand_id
1 'polypeptide(L)'
;MQINLSQKERMILEDGKHQEDICVKKYQSFANQAKDPNLKQLLNKLASEEQHHYNIINELLQGKKPNLTHTNQTQQTTNTNSGNNMSFNNPEDALLCSDLLATEKYVSGFYDTGVFESANKEVREALQHIQKDEQKHGEELFNYMNTHGMYDVK
;
A
#
# COMPACT_ATOMS: atom_id res chain seq x y z
N MET A 1 -12.62 20.18 14.94
CA MET A 1 -11.27 20.62 15.35
C MET A 1 -10.42 20.75 14.10
N GLN A 2 -9.90 21.91 13.84
CA GLN A 2 -9.04 22.14 12.66
C GLN A 2 -7.59 21.84 13.05
N ILE A 3 -6.90 21.06 12.22
CA ILE A 3 -5.48 20.74 12.41
C ILE A 3 -4.65 21.86 11.78
N ASN A 4 -3.79 22.49 12.57
CA ASN A 4 -2.85 23.49 12.09
C ASN A 4 -1.50 22.83 11.81
N LEU A 5 -1.20 22.62 10.54
CA LEU A 5 0.04 21.99 10.09
C LEU A 5 1.23 22.96 10.20
N SER A 6 2.36 22.47 10.68
CA SER A 6 3.64 23.17 10.52
C SER A 6 4.04 23.19 9.02
N GLN A 7 4.98 24.04 8.67
CA GLN A 7 5.51 24.06 7.30
C GLN A 7 6.13 22.70 6.91
N LYS A 8 6.86 22.09 7.83
CA LYS A 8 7.49 20.77 7.61
C LYS A 8 6.46 19.67 7.39
N GLU A 9 5.41 19.62 8.22
CA GLU A 9 4.31 18.66 8.06
C GLU A 9 3.61 18.85 6.72
N ARG A 10 3.35 20.07 6.31
CA ARG A 10 2.75 20.37 5.01
C ARG A 10 3.59 19.83 3.86
N MET A 11 4.90 20.08 3.87
CA MET A 11 5.81 19.58 2.84
C MET A 11 5.85 18.06 2.78
N ILE A 12 5.92 17.39 3.95
CA ILE A 12 5.90 15.92 4.04
C ILE A 12 4.58 15.36 3.49
N LEU A 13 3.45 15.98 3.86
CA LEU A 13 2.14 15.52 3.40
C LEU A 13 1.93 15.77 1.89
N GLU A 14 2.44 16.86 1.34
CA GLU A 14 2.41 17.12 -0.11
C GLU A 14 3.22 16.08 -0.88
N ASP A 15 4.43 15.77 -0.43
CA ASP A 15 5.26 14.69 -1.01
C ASP A 15 4.57 13.32 -0.85
N GLY A 16 4.03 13.03 0.32
CA GLY A 16 3.29 11.80 0.57
C GLY A 16 2.06 11.65 -0.32
N LYS A 17 1.30 12.72 -0.52
CA LYS A 17 0.15 12.73 -1.42
C LYS A 17 0.54 12.39 -2.87
N HIS A 18 1.64 13.00 -3.35
CA HIS A 18 2.16 12.69 -4.68
C HIS A 18 2.63 11.23 -4.79
N GLN A 19 3.28 10.74 -3.76
CA GLN A 19 3.76 9.35 -3.69
C GLN A 19 2.61 8.35 -3.70
N GLU A 20 1.51 8.61 -2.96
CA GLU A 20 0.32 7.76 -2.98
C GLU A 20 -0.37 7.75 -4.35
N ASP A 21 -0.45 8.90 -5.02
CA ASP A 21 -0.99 8.98 -6.38
C ASP A 21 -0.19 8.09 -7.35
N ILE A 22 1.13 8.09 -7.24
CA ILE A 22 2.01 7.21 -8.01
C ILE A 22 1.74 5.74 -7.65
N CYS A 23 1.63 5.40 -6.38
CA CYS A 23 1.37 4.03 -5.94
C CYS A 23 0.02 3.51 -6.47
N VAL A 24 -1.05 4.30 -6.39
CA VAL A 24 -2.36 3.94 -6.97
C VAL A 24 -2.23 3.60 -8.45
N LYS A 25 -1.62 4.49 -9.22
CA LYS A 25 -1.44 4.32 -10.67
C LYS A 25 -0.56 3.12 -10.99
N LYS A 26 0.49 2.90 -10.22
CA LYS A 26 1.42 1.79 -10.39
C LYS A 26 0.73 0.46 -10.14
N TYR A 27 0.01 0.30 -9.04
CA TYR A 27 -0.76 -0.91 -8.75
C TYR A 27 -1.82 -1.20 -9.83
N GLN A 28 -2.54 -0.17 -10.29
CA GLN A 28 -3.51 -0.31 -11.38
C GLN A 28 -2.84 -0.75 -12.69
N SER A 29 -1.73 -0.12 -13.06
CA SER A 29 -0.97 -0.46 -14.26
C SER A 29 -0.42 -1.89 -14.19
N PHE A 30 0.12 -2.29 -13.06
CA PHE A 30 0.68 -3.63 -12.86
C PHE A 30 -0.42 -4.69 -12.80
N ALA A 31 -1.59 -4.40 -12.23
CA ALA A 31 -2.74 -5.28 -12.29
C ALA A 31 -3.17 -5.57 -13.74
N ASN A 32 -3.11 -4.55 -14.61
CA ASN A 32 -3.41 -4.74 -16.03
C ASN A 32 -2.36 -5.57 -16.77
N GLN A 33 -1.10 -5.54 -16.33
CA GLN A 33 0.02 -6.30 -16.93
C GLN A 33 0.11 -7.72 -16.40
N ALA A 34 -0.36 -7.98 -15.18
CA ALA A 34 -0.28 -9.29 -14.54
C ALA A 34 -0.93 -10.39 -15.38
N LYS A 35 -0.27 -11.54 -15.45
CA LYS A 35 -0.75 -12.72 -16.18
C LYS A 35 -1.64 -13.61 -15.31
N ASP A 36 -1.29 -13.77 -14.04
CA ASP A 36 -2.10 -14.52 -13.09
C ASP A 36 -3.34 -13.71 -12.65
N PRO A 37 -4.56 -14.24 -12.85
CA PRO A 37 -5.78 -13.59 -12.38
C PRO A 37 -5.81 -13.32 -10.87
N ASN A 38 -5.18 -14.18 -10.07
CA ASN A 38 -5.09 -13.99 -8.62
C ASN A 38 -4.18 -12.81 -8.27
N LEU A 39 -3.06 -12.66 -8.96
CA LEU A 39 -2.20 -11.50 -8.81
C LEU A 39 -2.93 -10.22 -9.22
N LYS A 40 -3.60 -10.24 -10.34
CA LYS A 40 -4.40 -9.10 -10.82
C LYS A 40 -5.41 -8.65 -9.75
N GLN A 41 -6.11 -9.59 -9.11
CA GLN A 41 -7.07 -9.30 -8.07
C GLN A 41 -6.40 -8.71 -6.82
N LEU A 42 -5.26 -9.27 -6.40
CA LEU A 42 -4.47 -8.74 -5.28
C LEU A 42 -4.03 -7.30 -5.56
N LEU A 43 -3.46 -7.03 -6.73
CA LEU A 43 -2.95 -5.70 -7.06
C LEU A 43 -4.08 -4.65 -7.17
N ASN A 44 -5.25 -5.02 -7.66
CA ASN A 44 -6.42 -4.12 -7.65
C ASN A 44 -6.91 -3.82 -6.23
N LYS A 45 -6.88 -4.79 -5.34
CA LYS A 45 -7.18 -4.59 -3.91
C LYS A 45 -6.21 -3.59 -3.30
N LEU A 46 -4.91 -3.80 -3.50
CA LEU A 46 -3.88 -2.91 -2.96
C LEU A 46 -3.99 -1.50 -3.54
N ALA A 47 -4.33 -1.35 -4.83
CA ALA A 47 -4.61 -0.05 -5.42
C ALA A 47 -5.73 0.72 -4.69
N SER A 48 -6.79 0.02 -4.28
CA SER A 48 -7.88 0.62 -3.50
C SER A 48 -7.42 1.07 -2.10
N GLU A 49 -6.54 0.32 -1.47
CA GLU A 49 -5.98 0.67 -0.16
C GLU A 49 -5.05 1.89 -0.27
N GLU A 50 -4.22 1.96 -1.31
CA GLU A 50 -3.41 3.16 -1.58
C GLU A 50 -4.26 4.40 -1.88
N GLN A 51 -5.39 4.24 -2.56
CA GLN A 51 -6.35 5.34 -2.73
C GLN A 51 -6.91 5.84 -1.40
N HIS A 52 -7.11 4.95 -0.44
CA HIS A 52 -7.51 5.34 0.92
C HIS A 52 -6.42 6.14 1.62
N HIS A 53 -5.16 5.74 1.50
CA HIS A 53 -4.01 6.50 2.01
C HIS A 53 -3.93 7.90 1.41
N TYR A 54 -4.08 8.01 0.10
CA TYR A 54 -4.18 9.29 -0.58
C TYR A 54 -5.26 10.19 0.02
N ASN A 55 -6.44 9.63 0.29
CA ASN A 55 -7.56 10.38 0.85
C ASN A 55 -7.25 10.85 2.28
N ILE A 56 -6.63 10.00 3.12
CA ILE A 56 -6.18 10.35 4.48
C ILE A 56 -5.25 11.57 4.43
N ILE A 57 -4.24 11.53 3.57
CA ILE A 57 -3.27 12.62 3.44
C ILE A 57 -3.95 13.91 2.93
N ASN A 58 -4.85 13.77 1.98
CA ASN A 58 -5.59 14.92 1.44
C ASN A 58 -6.48 15.58 2.49
N GLU A 59 -7.12 14.82 3.37
CA GLU A 59 -7.90 15.36 4.50
C GLU A 59 -7.01 16.11 5.50
N LEU A 60 -5.83 15.56 5.84
CA LEU A 60 -4.85 16.24 6.69
C LEU A 60 -4.39 17.58 6.09
N LEU A 61 -4.12 17.61 4.78
CA LEU A 61 -3.72 18.84 4.07
C LEU A 61 -4.82 19.90 4.09
N GLN A 62 -6.08 19.49 4.19
CA GLN A 62 -7.24 20.39 4.39
C GLN A 62 -7.45 20.79 5.85
N GLY A 63 -6.60 20.35 6.76
CA GLY A 63 -6.75 20.61 8.21
C GLY A 63 -7.84 19.79 8.89
N LYS A 64 -8.27 18.71 8.27
CA LYS A 64 -9.30 17.80 8.80
C LYS A 64 -8.67 16.59 9.47
N LYS A 65 -9.32 16.08 10.51
CA LYS A 65 -8.95 14.80 11.10
C LYS A 65 -9.46 13.68 10.20
N PRO A 66 -8.58 12.81 9.65
CA PRO A 66 -9.01 11.77 8.74
C PRO A 66 -9.69 10.62 9.47
N ASN A 67 -10.55 9.91 8.74
CA ASN A 67 -11.07 8.63 9.17
C ASN A 67 -10.06 7.52 8.80
N LEU A 68 -9.46 6.90 9.81
CA LEU A 68 -8.47 5.84 9.65
C LEU A 68 -9.09 4.44 9.54
N THR A 69 -10.41 4.31 9.67
CA THR A 69 -11.05 3.00 9.52
C THR A 69 -11.14 2.62 8.04
N HIS A 70 -10.60 1.45 7.71
CA HIS A 70 -10.89 0.84 6.43
C HIS A 70 -12.39 0.58 6.34
N THR A 71 -13.05 1.10 5.31
CA THR A 71 -14.35 0.57 4.92
C THR A 71 -14.12 -0.86 4.47
N ASN A 72 -14.39 -1.81 5.37
CA ASN A 72 -14.38 -3.23 5.04
C ASN A 72 -15.35 -3.47 3.89
N GLN A 73 -14.90 -3.37 2.67
CA GLN A 73 -15.49 -4.17 1.62
C GLN A 73 -15.03 -5.60 1.95
N THR A 74 -15.92 -6.30 2.63
CA THR A 74 -15.81 -7.73 2.84
C THR A 74 -15.89 -8.39 1.46
N GLN A 75 -14.77 -8.43 0.75
CA GLN A 75 -14.62 -9.43 -0.28
C GLN A 75 -14.32 -10.71 0.47
N GLN A 76 -15.36 -11.53 0.62
CA GLN A 76 -15.21 -12.93 0.97
C GLN A 76 -14.09 -13.50 0.11
N THR A 77 -13.02 -13.89 0.78
CA THR A 77 -12.12 -14.90 0.24
C THR A 77 -12.97 -16.14 0.06
N THR A 78 -13.51 -16.32 -1.13
CA THR A 78 -13.98 -17.63 -1.55
C THR A 78 -12.73 -18.49 -1.62
N ASN A 79 -12.52 -19.29 -0.59
CA ASN A 79 -11.66 -20.46 -0.62
C ASN A 79 -12.22 -21.39 -1.71
N THR A 80 -11.86 -21.14 -2.94
CA THR A 80 -11.96 -22.15 -3.98
C THR A 80 -10.74 -23.05 -3.83
N ASN A 81 -10.89 -24.04 -2.96
CA ASN A 81 -10.15 -25.27 -3.04
C ASN A 81 -10.43 -25.87 -4.42
N SER A 82 -9.62 -25.53 -5.40
CA SER A 82 -9.58 -26.22 -6.67
C SER A 82 -8.16 -26.73 -6.85
N GLY A 83 -7.99 -28.01 -6.58
CA GLY A 83 -6.73 -28.70 -6.78
C GLY A 83 -6.27 -28.61 -8.24
N ASN A 84 -5.22 -27.92 -8.40
CA ASN A 84 -4.10 -28.14 -9.30
C ASN A 84 -3.03 -27.11 -8.94
N ASN A 85 -2.20 -27.45 -7.98
CA ASN A 85 -0.97 -26.73 -7.66
C ASN A 85 0.02 -26.86 -8.81
N MET A 86 -0.22 -26.19 -9.93
CA MET A 86 0.87 -25.74 -10.76
C MET A 86 1.36 -24.42 -10.14
N SER A 87 2.46 -24.49 -9.42
CA SER A 87 3.25 -23.32 -9.00
C SER A 87 3.54 -22.49 -10.26
N PHE A 88 2.70 -21.49 -10.50
CA PHE A 88 2.83 -20.64 -11.67
C PHE A 88 3.84 -19.54 -11.38
N ASN A 89 5.13 -19.87 -11.58
CA ASN A 89 6.18 -18.88 -11.54
C ASN A 89 6.31 -18.22 -12.92
N ASN A 90 5.60 -17.11 -13.12
CA ASN A 90 5.75 -16.31 -14.32
C ASN A 90 6.82 -15.24 -14.09
N PRO A 91 7.90 -15.17 -14.90
CA PRO A 91 8.98 -14.20 -14.70
C PRO A 91 8.54 -12.74 -14.79
N GLU A 92 7.55 -12.42 -15.61
CA GLU A 92 7.01 -11.06 -15.72
C GLU A 92 6.25 -10.68 -14.44
N ASP A 93 5.39 -11.56 -13.95
CA ASP A 93 4.66 -11.37 -12.69
C ASP A 93 5.63 -11.27 -11.49
N ALA A 94 6.69 -12.09 -11.49
CA ALA A 94 7.73 -12.03 -10.46
C ALA A 94 8.44 -10.67 -10.45
N LEU A 95 8.72 -10.09 -11.60
CA LEU A 95 9.32 -8.77 -11.72
C LEU A 95 8.37 -7.67 -11.17
N LEU A 96 7.09 -7.73 -11.51
CA LEU A 96 6.08 -6.81 -10.99
C LEU A 96 6.02 -6.86 -9.45
N CYS A 97 5.95 -8.06 -8.88
CA CYS A 97 5.93 -8.26 -7.44
C CYS A 97 7.21 -7.75 -6.75
N SER A 98 8.37 -8.01 -7.32
CA SER A 98 9.67 -7.58 -6.78
C SER A 98 9.77 -6.05 -6.77
N ASP A 99 9.33 -5.39 -7.82
CA ASP A 99 9.30 -3.94 -7.89
C ASP A 99 8.34 -3.33 -6.87
N LEU A 100 7.14 -3.91 -6.74
CA LEU A 100 6.15 -3.45 -5.76
C LEU A 100 6.64 -3.65 -4.32
N LEU A 101 7.25 -4.80 -4.01
CA LEU A 101 7.81 -5.05 -2.67
C LEU A 101 8.94 -4.06 -2.33
N ALA A 102 9.79 -3.72 -3.28
CA ALA A 102 10.81 -2.69 -3.11
C ALA A 102 10.19 -1.30 -2.90
N THR A 103 9.11 -0.99 -3.62
CA THR A 103 8.35 0.25 -3.46
C THR A 103 7.74 0.37 -2.07
N GLU A 104 7.08 -0.69 -1.56
CA GLU A 104 6.51 -0.72 -0.21
C GLU A 104 7.57 -0.45 0.87
N LYS A 105 8.75 -1.06 0.72
CA LYS A 105 9.87 -0.81 1.63
C LYS A 105 10.29 0.65 1.63
N TYR A 106 10.42 1.27 0.47
CA TYR A 106 10.78 2.67 0.32
C TYR A 106 9.73 3.60 0.94
N VAL A 107 8.47 3.39 0.60
CA VAL A 107 7.33 4.20 1.07
C VAL A 107 7.16 4.08 2.58
N SER A 108 7.30 2.89 3.14
CA SER A 108 7.29 2.66 4.59
C SER A 108 8.38 3.46 5.30
N GLY A 109 9.58 3.52 4.75
CA GLY A 109 10.69 4.34 5.27
C GLY A 109 10.39 5.84 5.24
N PHE A 110 9.73 6.31 4.20
CA PHE A 110 9.25 7.70 4.10
C PHE A 110 8.26 8.02 5.23
N TYR A 111 7.29 7.16 5.49
CA TYR A 111 6.32 7.37 6.58
C TYR A 111 6.95 7.26 7.96
N ASP A 112 7.92 6.37 8.15
CA ASP A 112 8.70 6.30 9.40
C ASP A 112 9.36 7.65 9.70
N THR A 113 10.05 8.22 8.73
CA THR A 113 10.64 9.56 8.85
C THR A 113 9.57 10.62 9.14
N GLY A 114 8.46 10.58 8.41
CA GLY A 114 7.34 11.52 8.60
C GLY A 114 6.74 11.48 10.01
N VAL A 115 6.63 10.31 10.63
CA VAL A 115 6.17 10.14 12.01
C VAL A 115 7.07 10.91 12.98
N PHE A 116 8.39 10.75 12.87
CA PHE A 116 9.35 11.43 13.76
C PHE A 116 9.46 12.92 13.51
N GLU A 117 9.22 13.38 12.29
CA GLU A 117 9.32 14.79 11.92
C GLU A 117 8.03 15.59 12.17
N SER A 118 6.93 14.92 12.51
CA SER A 118 5.65 15.56 12.75
C SER A 118 5.48 16.00 14.21
N ALA A 119 5.14 17.26 14.43
CA ALA A 119 4.84 17.82 15.74
C ALA A 119 3.39 17.51 16.19
N ASN A 120 2.47 17.41 15.23
CA ASN A 120 1.05 17.21 15.48
C ASN A 120 0.73 15.72 15.70
N LYS A 121 0.01 15.45 16.80
CA LYS A 121 -0.35 14.07 17.17
C LYS A 121 -1.21 13.40 16.10
N GLU A 122 -2.19 14.10 15.56
CA GLU A 122 -3.10 13.56 14.55
C GLU A 122 -2.36 13.20 13.25
N VAL A 123 -1.37 14.01 12.88
CA VAL A 123 -0.51 13.71 11.72
C VAL A 123 0.32 12.46 11.99
N ARG A 124 0.96 12.36 13.17
CA ARG A 124 1.73 11.14 13.52
C ARG A 124 0.87 9.89 13.52
N GLU A 125 -0.31 9.93 14.10
CA GLU A 125 -1.23 8.78 14.14
C GLU A 125 -1.65 8.34 12.74
N ALA A 126 -1.92 9.28 11.84
CA ALA A 126 -2.29 8.99 10.47
C ALA A 126 -1.11 8.39 9.69
N LEU A 127 0.08 8.98 9.77
CA LEU A 127 1.27 8.45 9.08
C LEU A 127 1.69 7.08 9.62
N GLN A 128 1.57 6.85 10.93
CA GLN A 128 1.82 5.54 11.54
C GLN A 128 0.82 4.50 11.06
N HIS A 129 -0.44 4.87 10.93
CA HIS A 129 -1.50 4.00 10.40
C HIS A 129 -1.18 3.59 8.96
N ILE A 130 -0.84 4.53 8.09
CA ILE A 130 -0.45 4.25 6.71
C ILE A 130 0.80 3.35 6.69
N GLN A 131 1.85 3.67 7.44
CA GLN A 131 3.05 2.83 7.51
C GLN A 131 2.76 1.38 7.89
N LYS A 132 1.85 1.17 8.83
CA LYS A 132 1.42 -0.18 9.23
C LYS A 132 0.71 -0.90 8.08
N ASP A 133 -0.05 -0.20 7.28
CA ASP A 133 -0.71 -0.76 6.11
C ASP A 133 0.30 -1.11 5.00
N GLU A 134 1.33 -0.27 4.79
CA GLU A 134 2.43 -0.58 3.86
C GLU A 134 3.14 -1.90 4.23
N GLN A 135 3.32 -2.16 5.53
CA GLN A 135 3.86 -3.45 6.00
C GLN A 135 2.94 -4.62 5.64
N LYS A 136 1.62 -4.44 5.75
CA LYS A 136 0.65 -5.48 5.33
C LYS A 136 0.67 -5.70 3.81
N HIS A 137 0.78 -4.63 3.03
CA HIS A 137 0.94 -4.74 1.58
C HIS A 137 2.18 -5.56 1.23
N GLY A 138 3.30 -5.27 1.88
CA GLY A 138 4.54 -6.04 1.75
C GLY A 138 4.35 -7.51 2.13
N GLU A 139 3.62 -7.80 3.21
CA GLU A 139 3.30 -9.17 3.62
C GLU A 139 2.44 -9.90 2.60
N GLU A 140 1.42 -9.26 2.04
CA GLU A 140 0.55 -9.86 1.03
C GLU A 140 1.33 -10.15 -0.28
N LEU A 141 2.19 -9.25 -0.70
CA LEU A 141 3.08 -9.45 -1.86
C LEU A 141 4.07 -10.58 -1.58
N PHE A 142 4.70 -10.59 -0.42
CA PHE A 142 5.62 -11.65 -0.01
C PHE A 142 4.94 -13.02 0.00
N ASN A 143 3.74 -13.12 0.59
CA ASN A 143 3.00 -14.37 0.67
C ASN A 143 2.64 -14.89 -0.72
N TYR A 144 2.21 -14.00 -1.62
CA TYR A 144 1.98 -14.37 -3.02
C TYR A 144 3.26 -14.90 -3.68
N MET A 145 4.36 -14.16 -3.57
CA MET A 145 5.65 -14.53 -4.17
C MET A 145 6.19 -15.84 -3.61
N ASN A 146 6.13 -16.03 -2.29
CA ASN A 146 6.60 -17.24 -1.63
C ASN A 146 5.79 -18.47 -2.05
N THR A 147 4.47 -18.35 -2.15
CA THR A 147 3.58 -19.43 -2.59
C THR A 147 3.82 -19.82 -4.05
N HIS A 148 4.26 -18.88 -4.88
CA HIS A 148 4.50 -19.11 -6.32
C HIS A 148 5.98 -19.37 -6.69
N GLY A 149 6.84 -19.59 -5.69
CA GLY A 149 8.26 -19.85 -5.92
C GLY A 149 9.06 -18.67 -6.45
N MET A 150 8.58 -17.44 -6.20
CA MET A 150 9.20 -16.19 -6.65
C MET A 150 10.10 -15.55 -5.58
N TYR A 151 10.11 -16.09 -4.37
CA TYR A 151 10.88 -15.59 -3.24
C TYR A 151 11.57 -16.74 -2.51
N ASP A 152 12.87 -16.62 -2.32
CA ASP A 152 13.69 -17.62 -1.62
C ASP A 152 13.96 -17.13 -0.19
N VAL A 153 13.30 -17.74 0.78
CA VAL A 153 13.52 -17.46 2.21
C VAL A 153 14.74 -18.21 2.69
N LYS A 154 15.76 -17.46 3.10
CA LYS A 154 17.03 -18.00 3.61
C LYS A 154 17.06 -17.95 5.12
#